data_9c6dfd0c6d394a17b049451366407a9a
#
_entry.id   9c6dfd0c6d394a17b049451366407a9a
#
_cell.length_a   1.000
_cell.length_b   1.000
_cell.length_c   1.000
_cell.angle_alpha   90.00
_cell.angle_beta   90.00
_cell.angle_gamma   90.00
#
_symmetry.space_group_name_H-M   'P 1'
#
loop_
_entity.id
_entity.type
_entity.pdbx_description
1 polymer ?
#
loop_
_entity_poly.entity_id
_entity_poly.type
_entity_poly.pdbx_seq_one_letter_code
_entity_poly.pdbx_strand_id
1 'polypeptide(L)'
;VIAILLCIVGGLSAWTLQGIAFALILLYASSQDFTNREADDILWVMILLLAIGNVGRISSVSMLLGGLVIFLPSLLIVMLCRGQVLGGADIKISAACGLMLGFVGGTVGFCIGLLFAIVFNLIYNKVKHKSNKEAFPMLPFLSVGFMIGYFM
;
A
#
# COMPACT_ATOMS: atom_id res chain seq x y z
N VAL A 1 8.35 1.25 -16.78
CA VAL A 1 7.04 0.81 -17.34
C VAL A 1 5.91 1.64 -16.73
N ILE A 2 5.73 1.67 -15.39
CA ILE A 2 4.62 2.38 -14.71
C ILE A 2 4.66 3.88 -15.01
N ALA A 3 5.84 4.54 -14.93
CA ALA A 3 5.98 5.96 -15.23
C ALA A 3 5.62 6.30 -16.69
N ILE A 4 6.01 5.45 -17.65
CA ILE A 4 5.65 5.62 -19.07
C ILE A 4 4.15 5.47 -19.26
N LEU A 5 3.52 4.51 -18.61
CA LEU A 5 2.08 4.26 -18.68
C LEU A 5 1.29 5.44 -18.10
N LEU A 6 1.75 6.00 -16.97
CA LEU A 6 1.19 7.21 -16.37
C LEU A 6 1.29 8.44 -17.31
N CYS A 7 2.43 8.63 -17.98
CA CYS A 7 2.60 9.72 -18.94
C CYS A 7 1.73 9.56 -20.19
N ILE A 8 1.51 8.33 -20.66
CA ILE A 8 0.66 8.06 -21.83
C ILE A 8 -0.81 8.31 -21.51
N VAL A 9 -1.28 7.87 -20.34
CA VAL A 9 -2.70 7.96 -19.95
C VAL A 9 -3.08 9.37 -19.48
N GLY A 10 -2.20 10.04 -18.73
CA GLY A 10 -2.52 11.30 -18.04
C GLY A 10 -1.89 12.56 -18.63
N GLY A 11 -1.03 12.44 -19.65
CA GLY A 11 -0.22 13.57 -20.12
C GLY A 11 0.72 14.07 -19.01
N LEU A 12 1.39 15.21 -19.23
CA LEU A 12 2.23 15.88 -18.22
C LEU A 12 1.35 16.74 -17.29
N SER A 13 0.51 16.10 -16.49
CA SER A 13 -0.31 16.79 -15.50
C SER A 13 0.25 16.62 -14.08
N ALA A 14 -0.18 17.48 -13.17
CA ALA A 14 0.21 17.34 -11.75
C ALA A 14 -0.15 15.97 -11.16
N TRP A 15 -1.23 15.34 -11.67
CA TRP A 15 -1.66 14.00 -11.28
C TRP A 15 -0.64 12.94 -11.71
N THR A 16 -0.11 13.00 -12.93
CA THR A 16 0.91 12.05 -13.40
C THR A 16 2.21 12.14 -12.62
N LEU A 17 2.66 13.37 -12.28
CA LEU A 17 3.85 13.57 -11.46
C LEU A 17 3.63 12.98 -10.04
N GLN A 18 2.48 13.19 -9.46
CA GLN A 18 2.11 12.64 -8.16
C GLN A 18 2.08 11.10 -8.19
N GLY A 19 1.50 10.50 -9.25
CA GLY A 19 1.48 9.05 -9.42
C GLY A 19 2.87 8.45 -9.61
N ILE A 20 3.76 9.14 -10.32
CA ILE A 20 5.16 8.71 -10.46
C ILE A 20 5.88 8.75 -9.10
N ALA A 21 5.74 9.85 -8.35
CA ALA A 21 6.33 9.96 -7.02
C ALA A 21 5.78 8.88 -6.07
N PHE A 22 4.47 8.63 -6.10
CA PHE A 22 3.83 7.57 -5.33
C PHE A 22 4.38 6.18 -5.69
N ALA A 23 4.49 5.87 -6.99
CA ALA A 23 5.08 4.62 -7.46
C ALA A 23 6.52 4.42 -6.99
N LEU A 24 7.35 5.47 -7.03
CA LEU A 24 8.73 5.42 -6.57
C LEU A 24 8.82 5.15 -5.07
N ILE A 25 7.99 5.79 -4.25
CA ILE A 25 7.94 5.56 -2.79
C ILE A 25 7.53 4.11 -2.51
N LEU A 26 6.50 3.60 -3.18
CA LEU A 26 6.04 2.22 -3.00
C LEU A 26 7.08 1.19 -3.46
N LEU A 27 7.81 1.44 -4.56
CA LEU A 27 8.90 0.59 -5.00
C LEU A 27 10.05 0.57 -3.99
N TYR A 28 10.39 1.72 -3.42
CA TYR A 28 11.42 1.81 -2.40
C TYR A 28 11.00 1.08 -1.12
N ALA A 29 9.76 1.27 -0.65
CA ALA A 29 9.19 0.55 0.48
C ALA A 29 9.22 -0.97 0.27
N SER A 30 8.83 -1.43 -0.93
CA SER A 30 8.89 -2.84 -1.30
C SER A 30 10.32 -3.41 -1.27
N SER A 31 11.28 -2.63 -1.75
CA SER A 31 12.71 -3.01 -1.74
C SER A 31 13.23 -3.17 -0.32
N GLN A 32 12.88 -2.27 0.58
CA GLN A 32 13.27 -2.35 1.99
C GLN A 32 12.64 -3.55 2.69
N ASP A 33 11.35 -3.79 2.47
CA ASP A 33 10.65 -4.94 3.05
C ASP A 33 11.25 -6.28 2.60
N PHE A 34 11.71 -6.36 1.35
CA PHE A 34 12.43 -7.54 0.85
C PHE A 34 13.78 -7.75 1.52
N THR A 35 14.51 -6.67 1.81
CA THR A 35 15.91 -6.75 2.28
C THR A 35 15.97 -6.86 3.80
N ASN A 36 15.24 -5.98 4.49
CA ASN A 36 15.35 -5.81 5.94
C ASN A 36 14.14 -6.34 6.70
N ARG A 37 13.02 -6.64 5.99
CA ARG A 37 11.70 -6.97 6.58
C ARG A 37 11.17 -5.87 7.52
N GLU A 38 11.68 -4.67 7.35
CA GLU A 38 11.27 -3.45 8.05
C GLU A 38 11.27 -2.33 7.03
N ALA A 39 10.22 -1.51 7.03
CA ALA A 39 10.14 -0.31 6.21
C ALA A 39 10.36 0.91 7.09
N ASP A 40 11.09 1.90 6.57
CA ASP A 40 11.36 3.15 7.28
C ASP A 40 10.08 3.92 7.58
N ASP A 41 9.98 4.43 8.79
CA ASP A 41 8.85 5.26 9.22
C ASP A 41 8.70 6.57 8.42
N ILE A 42 9.73 7.00 7.70
CA ILE A 42 9.66 8.20 6.85
C ILE A 42 8.74 8.01 5.63
N LEU A 43 8.57 6.78 5.15
CA LEU A 43 7.82 6.48 3.92
C LEU A 43 6.34 6.82 4.03
N TRP A 44 5.69 6.50 5.16
CA TRP A 44 4.29 6.86 5.36
C TRP A 44 4.09 8.37 5.43
N VAL A 45 5.08 9.12 5.98
CA VAL A 45 5.06 10.60 6.00
C VAL A 45 5.14 11.16 4.58
N MET A 46 6.01 10.60 3.74
CA MET A 46 6.11 11.01 2.32
C MET A 46 4.80 10.79 1.57
N ILE A 47 4.12 9.65 1.81
CA ILE A 47 2.81 9.37 1.20
C ILE A 47 1.75 10.36 1.71
N LEU A 48 1.77 10.72 3.00
CA LEU A 48 0.86 11.74 3.55
C LEU A 48 1.09 13.11 2.92
N LEU A 49 2.34 13.50 2.67
CA LEU A 49 2.64 14.74 1.96
C LEU A 49 2.07 14.73 0.54
N LEU A 50 2.16 13.59 -0.16
CA LEU A 50 1.51 13.44 -1.46
C LEU A 50 -0.02 13.50 -1.37
N ALA A 51 -0.61 12.98 -0.28
CA ALA A 51 -2.06 13.03 -0.06
C ALA A 51 -2.58 14.48 0.04
N ILE A 52 -1.78 15.42 0.55
CA ILE A 52 -2.14 16.84 0.58
C ILE A 52 -2.40 17.37 -0.83
N GLY A 53 -1.66 16.90 -1.84
CA GLY A 53 -1.88 17.26 -3.25
C GLY A 53 -3.22 16.80 -3.82
N ASN A 54 -3.92 15.88 -3.16
CA ASN A 54 -5.25 15.41 -3.56
C ASN A 54 -6.39 16.16 -2.87
N VAL A 55 -6.08 17.02 -1.91
CA VAL A 55 -7.08 17.89 -1.26
C VAL A 55 -7.68 18.83 -2.32
N GLY A 56 -8.99 18.76 -2.52
CA GLY A 56 -9.69 19.48 -3.57
C GLY A 56 -10.05 18.65 -4.81
N ARG A 57 -9.39 17.51 -5.04
CA ARG A 57 -9.77 16.52 -6.07
C ARG A 57 -10.64 15.41 -5.49
N ILE A 58 -10.24 14.91 -4.32
CA ILE A 58 -10.95 13.90 -3.57
C ILE A 58 -11.58 14.60 -2.36
N SER A 59 -12.84 14.29 -2.06
CA SER A 59 -13.49 14.81 -0.86
C SER A 59 -12.67 14.45 0.39
N SER A 60 -12.41 15.41 1.27
CA SER A 60 -11.68 15.20 2.52
C SER A 60 -12.31 14.11 3.38
N VAL A 61 -13.62 13.95 3.34
CA VAL A 61 -14.34 12.87 4.02
C VAL A 61 -13.97 11.52 3.42
N SER A 62 -13.91 11.40 2.08
CA SER A 62 -13.49 10.18 1.40
C SER A 62 -12.05 9.79 1.72
N MET A 63 -11.15 10.78 1.81
CA MET A 63 -9.75 10.55 2.20
C MET A 63 -9.66 10.00 3.61
N LEU A 64 -10.34 10.63 4.58
CA LEU A 64 -10.35 10.18 5.97
C LEU A 64 -10.96 8.78 6.12
N LEU A 65 -12.08 8.52 5.44
CA LEU A 65 -12.72 7.21 5.45
C LEU A 65 -11.81 6.14 4.84
N GLY A 66 -11.11 6.44 3.74
CA GLY A 66 -10.15 5.53 3.11
C GLY A 66 -9.02 5.12 4.05
N GLY A 67 -8.43 6.08 4.76
CA GLY A 67 -7.42 5.81 5.78
C GLY A 67 -7.96 5.00 6.95
N LEU A 68 -9.10 5.40 7.53
CA LEU A 68 -9.70 4.73 8.69
C LEU A 68 -10.13 3.30 8.41
N VAL A 69 -10.77 3.05 7.26
CA VAL A 69 -11.25 1.70 6.87
C VAL A 69 -10.10 0.72 6.65
N ILE A 70 -8.92 1.21 6.29
CA ILE A 70 -7.73 0.36 6.18
C ILE A 70 -7.03 0.24 7.54
N PHE A 71 -6.88 1.35 8.26
CA PHE A 71 -6.17 1.39 9.53
C PHE A 71 -6.83 0.55 10.62
N LEU A 72 -8.16 0.69 10.83
CA LEU A 72 -8.87 0.03 11.91
C LEU A 72 -8.82 -1.50 11.83
N PRO A 73 -9.16 -2.16 10.68
CA PRO A 73 -9.07 -3.61 10.58
C PRO A 73 -7.62 -4.11 10.69
N SER A 74 -6.66 -3.38 10.11
CA SER A 74 -5.25 -3.77 10.16
C SER A 74 -4.71 -3.73 11.58
N LEU A 75 -5.04 -2.68 12.34
CA LEU A 75 -4.68 -2.55 13.75
C LEU A 75 -5.36 -3.65 14.60
N LEU A 76 -6.62 -3.96 14.33
CA LEU A 76 -7.37 -5.00 15.03
C LEU A 76 -6.75 -6.38 14.78
N ILE A 77 -6.36 -6.69 13.54
CA ILE A 77 -5.66 -7.93 13.20
C ILE A 77 -4.34 -8.04 13.97
N VAL A 78 -3.56 -6.96 14.03
CA VAL A 78 -2.28 -6.96 14.77
C VAL A 78 -2.48 -7.15 16.26
N MET A 79 -3.51 -6.51 16.85
CA MET A 79 -3.84 -6.70 18.26
C MET A 79 -4.27 -8.13 18.57
N LEU A 80 -5.12 -8.73 17.73
CA LEU A 80 -5.59 -10.11 17.90
C LEU A 80 -4.48 -11.14 17.69
N CYS A 81 -3.61 -10.92 16.70
CA CYS A 81 -2.51 -11.83 16.35
C CYS A 81 -1.20 -11.54 17.10
N ARG A 82 -1.21 -10.67 18.09
CA ARG A 82 -0.02 -10.27 18.89
C ARG A 82 1.18 -9.82 18.03
N GLY A 83 0.93 -9.11 16.95
CA GLY A 83 1.98 -8.55 16.10
C GLY A 83 2.72 -9.55 15.20
N GLN A 84 2.28 -10.80 15.12
CA GLN A 84 2.98 -11.86 14.36
C GLN A 84 2.64 -11.88 12.86
N VAL A 85 1.58 -11.20 12.43
CA VAL A 85 1.02 -11.32 11.06
C VAL A 85 1.31 -10.09 10.20
N LEU A 86 1.28 -8.91 10.79
CA LEU A 86 1.47 -7.63 10.08
C LEU A 86 2.52 -6.78 10.80
N GLY A 87 3.45 -6.21 10.05
CA GLY A 87 4.41 -5.24 10.57
C GLY A 87 3.73 -3.90 10.90
N GLY A 88 4.21 -3.20 11.94
CA GLY A 88 3.69 -1.87 12.29
C GLY A 88 3.85 -0.84 11.16
N ALA A 89 4.92 -0.95 10.37
CA ALA A 89 5.16 -0.12 9.20
C ALA A 89 4.13 -0.36 8.09
N ASP A 90 3.73 -1.62 7.84
CA ASP A 90 2.73 -1.99 6.84
C ASP A 90 1.39 -1.30 7.09
N ILE A 91 0.98 -1.22 8.37
CA ILE A 91 -0.28 -0.58 8.77
C ILE A 91 -0.22 0.92 8.48
N LYS A 92 0.88 1.58 8.87
CA LYS A 92 1.06 3.03 8.69
C LYS A 92 1.09 3.38 7.20
N ILE A 93 1.85 2.63 6.39
CA ILE A 93 1.96 2.83 4.95
C ILE A 93 0.62 2.58 4.27
N SER A 94 -0.08 1.49 4.61
CA SER A 94 -1.38 1.18 4.02
C SER A 94 -2.44 2.20 4.37
N ALA A 95 -2.47 2.70 5.62
CA ALA A 95 -3.37 3.76 6.02
C ALA A 95 -3.08 5.08 5.28
N ALA A 96 -1.81 5.44 5.12
CA ALA A 96 -1.40 6.63 4.35
C ALA A 96 -1.80 6.51 2.86
N CYS A 97 -1.66 5.31 2.26
CA CYS A 97 -2.15 5.03 0.91
C CYS A 97 -3.68 5.18 0.82
N GLY A 98 -4.41 4.70 1.83
CA GLY A 98 -5.86 4.86 1.91
C GLY A 98 -6.30 6.31 1.99
N LEU A 99 -5.58 7.13 2.78
CA LEU A 99 -5.79 8.58 2.83
C LEU A 99 -5.54 9.23 1.47
N MET A 100 -4.46 8.86 0.79
CA MET A 100 -4.09 9.44 -0.51
C MET A 100 -5.07 9.07 -1.62
N LEU A 101 -5.54 7.82 -1.67
CA LEU A 101 -6.40 7.29 -2.73
C LEU A 101 -7.89 7.52 -2.46
N GLY A 102 -8.25 7.87 -1.24
CA GLY A 102 -9.63 7.99 -0.80
C GLY A 102 -10.30 6.63 -0.55
N PHE A 103 -11.59 6.66 -0.22
CA PHE A 103 -12.34 5.48 0.21
C PHE A 103 -12.36 4.36 -0.84
N VAL A 104 -12.73 4.67 -2.08
CA VAL A 104 -12.89 3.64 -3.12
C VAL A 104 -11.54 3.12 -3.59
N GLY A 105 -10.65 4.00 -4.06
CA GLY A 105 -9.32 3.61 -4.55
C GLY A 105 -8.47 2.93 -3.47
N GLY A 106 -8.51 3.44 -2.24
CA GLY A 106 -7.78 2.87 -1.11
C GLY A 106 -8.28 1.47 -0.73
N THR A 107 -9.60 1.29 -0.53
CA THR A 107 -10.16 -0.02 -0.14
C THR A 107 -10.00 -1.08 -1.21
N VAL A 108 -10.27 -0.74 -2.47
CA VAL A 108 -10.10 -1.68 -3.59
C VAL A 108 -8.63 -2.05 -3.76
N GLY A 109 -7.73 -1.06 -3.74
CA GLY A 109 -6.29 -1.30 -3.82
C GLY A 109 -5.79 -2.19 -2.68
N PHE A 110 -6.22 -1.93 -1.45
CA PHE A 110 -5.88 -2.74 -0.28
C PHE A 110 -6.39 -4.18 -0.39
N CYS A 111 -7.66 -4.38 -0.78
CA CYS A 111 -8.22 -5.71 -0.98
C CYS A 111 -7.48 -6.52 -2.05
N ILE A 112 -7.17 -5.90 -3.19
CA ILE A 112 -6.41 -6.53 -4.27
C ILE A 112 -5.00 -6.91 -3.78
N GLY A 113 -4.31 -6.00 -3.09
CA GLY A 113 -2.98 -6.24 -2.52
C GLY A 113 -2.98 -7.39 -1.53
N LEU A 114 -3.97 -7.46 -0.63
CA LEU A 114 -4.14 -8.56 0.31
C LEU A 114 -4.40 -9.90 -0.40
N LEU A 115 -5.27 -9.92 -1.40
CA LEU A 115 -5.54 -11.14 -2.18
C LEU A 115 -4.27 -11.66 -2.83
N PHE A 116 -3.46 -10.79 -3.48
CA PHE A 116 -2.18 -11.20 -4.05
C PHE A 116 -1.22 -11.73 -2.98
N ALA A 117 -1.11 -11.08 -1.83
CA ALA A 117 -0.26 -11.53 -0.74
C ALA A 117 -0.68 -12.92 -0.22
N ILE A 118 -1.98 -13.15 -0.01
CA ILE A 118 -2.51 -14.43 0.46
C ILE A 118 -2.25 -15.54 -0.57
N VAL A 119 -2.60 -15.31 -1.84
CA VAL A 119 -2.41 -16.30 -2.91
C VAL A 119 -0.94 -16.68 -3.04
N PHE A 120 -0.05 -15.69 -3.04
CA PHE A 120 1.37 -15.95 -3.15
C PHE A 120 1.93 -16.68 -1.93
N ASN A 121 1.51 -16.31 -0.71
CA ASN A 121 1.92 -16.98 0.51
C ASN A 121 1.46 -18.45 0.54
N LEU A 122 0.23 -18.74 0.11
CA LEU A 122 -0.27 -20.11 0.00
C LEU A 122 0.54 -20.95 -1.00
N ILE A 123 0.86 -20.39 -2.17
CA ILE A 123 1.68 -21.08 -3.19
C ILE A 123 3.09 -21.29 -2.65
N TYR A 124 3.69 -20.28 -2.03
CA TYR A 124 5.04 -20.36 -1.50
C TYR A 124 5.18 -21.43 -0.40
N ASN A 125 4.23 -21.48 0.54
CA ASN A 125 4.21 -22.48 1.62
C ASN A 125 4.00 -23.90 1.08
N LYS A 126 3.16 -24.06 0.04
CA LYS A 126 2.90 -25.35 -0.58
C LYS A 126 4.13 -25.89 -1.31
N VAL A 127 4.91 -25.01 -1.96
CA VAL A 127 6.11 -25.40 -2.73
C VAL A 127 7.31 -25.70 -1.83
N LYS A 128 7.48 -24.93 -0.74
CA LYS A 128 8.68 -25.08 0.11
C LYS A 128 8.55 -26.01 1.31
N HIS A 129 7.36 -26.60 1.57
CA HIS A 129 7.09 -27.43 2.76
C HIS A 129 7.56 -26.79 4.08
N LYS A 130 7.63 -25.46 4.13
CA LYS A 130 8.10 -24.72 5.32
C LYS A 130 6.92 -24.40 6.26
N SER A 131 7.20 -24.48 7.55
CA SER A 131 6.29 -24.06 8.62
C SER A 131 5.96 -22.57 8.48
N ASN A 132 4.68 -22.19 8.69
CA ASN A 132 4.09 -20.84 8.62
C ASN A 132 4.72 -19.75 9.52
N LYS A 133 5.92 -19.94 10.04
CA LYS A 133 6.56 -19.05 11.04
C LYS A 133 7.55 -18.04 10.47
N GLU A 134 7.87 -18.08 9.17
CA GLU A 134 8.77 -17.08 8.60
C GLU A 134 7.97 -15.85 8.17
N ALA A 135 8.41 -14.67 8.63
CA ALA A 135 7.85 -13.39 8.23
C ALA A 135 7.93 -13.26 6.70
N PHE A 136 6.80 -12.95 6.07
CA PHE A 136 6.66 -12.84 4.63
C PHE A 136 6.61 -11.36 4.23
N PRO A 137 7.38 -10.91 3.21
CA PRO A 137 7.33 -9.52 2.77
C PRO A 137 5.96 -9.23 2.14
N MET A 138 5.19 -8.36 2.78
CA MET A 138 3.81 -8.08 2.40
C MET A 138 3.67 -6.81 1.56
N LEU A 139 4.55 -5.82 1.79
CA LEU A 139 4.54 -4.53 1.10
C LEU A 139 4.58 -4.61 -0.44
N PRO A 140 5.34 -5.52 -1.08
CA PRO A 140 5.38 -5.60 -2.54
C PRO A 140 4.00 -5.86 -3.15
N PHE A 141 3.21 -6.73 -2.51
CA PHE A 141 1.86 -7.09 -2.99
C PHE A 141 0.86 -5.96 -2.75
N LEU A 142 0.95 -5.32 -1.58
CA LEU A 142 0.16 -4.13 -1.26
C LEU A 142 0.48 -2.98 -2.22
N SER A 143 1.75 -2.79 -2.58
CA SER A 143 2.19 -1.76 -3.53
C SER A 143 1.53 -1.93 -4.90
N VAL A 144 1.47 -3.16 -5.42
CA VAL A 144 0.78 -3.45 -6.67
C VAL A 144 -0.72 -3.15 -6.56
N GLY A 145 -1.35 -3.56 -5.46
CA GLY A 145 -2.76 -3.28 -5.22
C GLY A 145 -3.06 -1.79 -5.16
N PHE A 146 -2.28 -1.00 -4.42
CA PHE A 146 -2.46 0.45 -4.32
C PHE A 146 -2.18 1.17 -5.65
N MET A 147 -1.25 0.67 -6.47
CA MET A 147 -1.06 1.21 -7.82
C MET A 147 -2.29 0.98 -8.70
N ILE A 148 -2.94 -0.18 -8.62
CA ILE A 148 -4.20 -0.43 -9.31
C ILE A 148 -5.29 0.54 -8.80
N GLY A 149 -5.41 0.71 -7.47
CA GLY A 149 -6.33 1.66 -6.85
C GLY A 149 -6.12 3.10 -7.26
N TYR A 150 -4.88 3.49 -7.61
CA TYR A 150 -4.55 4.83 -8.10
C TYR A 150 -5.14 5.13 -9.49
N PHE A 151 -5.29 4.11 -10.33
CA PHE A 151 -5.86 4.24 -11.68
C PHE A 151 -7.39 4.17 -11.72
N MET A 152 -8.05 3.86 -10.60
CA MET A 152 -9.51 3.83 -10.49
C MET A 152 -10.09 5.19 -10.13
#